data_1ee700f351172c2addc8a4dc433e8318
#
_entry.id   1ee700f351172c2addc8a4dc433e8318
#
_cell.length_a   1.000
_cell.length_b   1.000
_cell.length_c   1.000
_cell.angle_alpha   90.00
_cell.angle_beta   90.00
_cell.angle_gamma   90.00
#
_symmetry.space_group_name_H-M   'P 1'
#
loop_
_entity.id
_entity.type
_entity.pdbx_description
1 polymer ?
#
loop_
_entity_poly.entity_id
_entity_poly.type
_entity_poly.pdbx_seq_one_letter_code
_entity_poly.pdbx_strand_id
1 'polypeptide(L)'
;VSRSMQRMIDLLQEQAFEKDTEVLERFYRSVKTNVGGIDNLESKQTIIKNLYEKFFKGAFPLTVEKLGIVYTPVECVDFIIRSVDDILKAEFKTSLTEQNVHILDPFTGTGTFITRLLQSGLIRSEDMERKYQNEIHCNEIVLLAYYIADVNIESVFHDITHRKTYLPYSGICLPDTFQLAEKKHNELFTEFFQDNSKRVKKQMATHVRVIVGNPPYSIGQKSAHDDAQNLQYPNLDKRIADTYVKFTEASLKKSLYDSYIKAFRWASDRISQDEGGVVAFISNGAWLDSSAGSGIRRCFEEEFTSIYVLNLRGNQRTSGELSRKEGGKIFGSGSRTPITITFLVKNPVKKGQ
;
A
#
# COMPACT_ATOMS: atom_id res chain seq x y z
N VAL A 1 15.77 -21.39 1.83
CA VAL A 1 14.61 -20.85 2.55
C VAL A 1 14.98 -19.43 2.95
N SER A 2 14.15 -18.42 2.60
CA SER A 2 14.44 -17.05 2.97
C SER A 2 14.47 -16.90 4.51
N ARG A 3 15.23 -15.92 5.04
CA ARG A 3 15.25 -15.65 6.49
C ARG A 3 13.86 -15.36 7.04
N SER A 4 13.02 -14.69 6.26
CA SER A 4 11.64 -14.38 6.63
C SER A 4 10.78 -15.63 6.73
N MET A 5 10.96 -16.56 5.80
CA MET A 5 10.26 -17.86 5.84
C MET A 5 10.70 -18.72 7.03
N GLN A 6 12.00 -18.70 7.35
CA GLN A 6 12.50 -19.40 8.54
C GLN A 6 11.94 -18.80 9.84
N ARG A 7 11.93 -17.48 9.97
CA ARG A 7 11.32 -16.79 11.12
C ARG A 7 9.83 -17.10 11.28
N MET A 8 9.08 -17.19 10.17
CA MET A 8 7.66 -17.58 10.20
C MET A 8 7.49 -19.01 10.71
N ILE A 9 8.34 -19.95 10.26
CA ILE A 9 8.34 -21.33 10.72
C ILE A 9 8.67 -21.41 12.21
N ASP A 10 9.68 -20.66 12.65
CA ASP A 10 10.11 -20.61 14.06
C ASP A 10 8.98 -20.07 14.95
N LEU A 11 8.32 -18.98 14.57
CA LEU A 11 7.18 -18.40 15.28
C LEU A 11 5.97 -19.35 15.35
N LEU A 12 5.70 -20.09 14.28
CA LEU A 12 4.61 -21.07 14.24
C LEU A 12 4.92 -22.30 15.11
N GLN A 13 6.20 -22.66 15.27
CA GLN A 13 6.64 -23.75 16.13
C GLN A 13 6.65 -23.39 17.61
N GLU A 14 6.92 -22.13 17.95
CA GLU A 14 6.95 -21.62 19.33
C GLU A 14 5.54 -21.41 19.93
N GLN A 15 4.55 -21.14 19.10
CA GLN A 15 3.16 -20.96 19.52
C GLN A 15 2.34 -22.16 19.11
N ALA A 16 1.93 -22.98 20.08
CA ALA A 16 1.13 -24.19 19.90
C ALA A 16 -0.29 -23.91 19.36
N PHE A 17 -0.38 -23.46 18.10
CA PHE A 17 -1.63 -23.29 17.34
C PHE A 17 -1.90 -24.51 16.46
N GLU A 18 -2.24 -25.67 17.05
CA GLU A 18 -2.48 -26.91 16.29
C GLU A 18 -3.56 -26.76 15.19
N LYS A 19 -4.59 -25.96 15.39
CA LYS A 19 -5.64 -25.75 14.37
C LYS A 19 -5.23 -24.83 13.23
N ASP A 20 -4.45 -23.81 13.50
CA ASP A 20 -4.03 -22.84 12.46
C ASP A 20 -2.86 -23.38 11.64
N THR A 21 -2.02 -24.25 12.23
CA THR A 21 -0.91 -24.94 11.55
C THR A 21 -1.42 -25.86 10.44
N GLU A 22 -2.51 -26.58 10.63
CA GLU A 22 -3.06 -27.48 9.61
C GLU A 22 -3.54 -26.70 8.36
N VAL A 23 -4.13 -25.54 8.56
CA VAL A 23 -4.59 -24.65 7.46
C VAL A 23 -3.39 -24.09 6.70
N LEU A 24 -2.35 -23.66 7.40
CA LEU A 24 -1.10 -23.16 6.80
C LEU A 24 -0.32 -24.26 6.08
N GLU A 25 -0.27 -25.47 6.61
CA GLU A 25 0.35 -26.63 5.93
C GLU A 25 -0.36 -26.99 4.63
N ARG A 26 -1.70 -26.95 4.62
CA ARG A 26 -2.49 -27.16 3.39
C ARG A 26 -2.19 -26.10 2.36
N PHE A 27 -2.09 -24.84 2.78
CA PHE A 27 -1.70 -23.73 1.91
C PHE A 27 -0.28 -23.95 1.35
N TYR A 28 0.69 -24.24 2.21
CA TYR A 28 2.08 -24.49 1.79
C TYR A 28 2.20 -25.66 0.80
N ARG A 29 1.52 -26.78 1.07
CA ARG A 29 1.46 -27.92 0.13
C ARG A 29 0.83 -27.54 -1.20
N SER A 30 -0.25 -26.76 -1.18
CA SER A 30 -0.91 -26.26 -2.39
C SER A 30 0.02 -25.34 -3.20
N VAL A 31 0.72 -24.41 -2.55
CA VAL A 31 1.73 -23.55 -3.20
C VAL A 31 2.83 -24.40 -3.81
N LYS A 32 3.43 -25.31 -3.05
CA LYS A 32 4.52 -26.17 -3.51
C LYS A 32 4.12 -27.03 -4.71
N THR A 33 2.90 -27.60 -4.68
CA THR A 33 2.39 -28.44 -5.78
C THR A 33 2.11 -27.62 -7.05
N ASN A 34 1.54 -26.42 -6.91
CA ASN A 34 1.13 -25.60 -8.06
C ASN A 34 2.29 -24.77 -8.64
N VAL A 35 3.35 -24.51 -7.88
CA VAL A 35 4.54 -23.78 -8.33
C VAL A 35 5.64 -24.71 -8.83
N GLY A 36 5.59 -26.00 -8.43
CA GLY A 36 6.52 -27.03 -8.89
C GLY A 36 6.40 -27.27 -10.40
N GLY A 37 7.51 -27.14 -11.13
CA GLY A 37 7.55 -27.36 -12.58
C GLY A 37 7.22 -26.13 -13.45
N ILE A 38 7.06 -24.95 -12.85
CA ILE A 38 6.87 -23.70 -13.59
C ILE A 38 8.20 -22.94 -13.58
N ASP A 39 8.79 -22.73 -14.74
CA ASP A 39 10.08 -22.04 -14.87
C ASP A 39 9.92 -20.51 -15.02
N ASN A 40 8.73 -20.04 -15.40
CA ASN A 40 8.46 -18.61 -15.59
C ASN A 40 8.08 -17.93 -14.26
N LEU A 41 8.87 -16.92 -13.87
CA LEU A 41 8.71 -16.14 -12.64
C LEU A 41 7.35 -15.47 -12.54
N GLU A 42 6.87 -14.85 -13.61
CA GLU A 42 5.59 -14.13 -13.65
C GLU A 42 4.41 -15.09 -13.41
N SER A 43 4.50 -16.29 -13.96
CA SER A 43 3.53 -17.38 -13.71
C SER A 43 3.59 -17.87 -12.27
N LYS A 44 4.80 -18.01 -11.67
CA LYS A 44 4.96 -18.36 -10.24
C LYS A 44 4.33 -17.31 -9.34
N GLN A 45 4.61 -16.03 -9.59
CA GLN A 45 4.03 -14.92 -8.82
C GLN A 45 2.51 -14.88 -8.93
N THR A 46 1.98 -15.05 -10.14
CA THR A 46 0.53 -15.08 -10.37
C THR A 46 -0.13 -16.22 -9.61
N ILE A 47 0.50 -17.38 -9.54
CA ILE A 47 -0.02 -18.55 -8.81
C ILE A 47 0.04 -18.32 -7.30
N ILE A 48 1.18 -17.88 -6.76
CA ILE A 48 1.33 -17.57 -5.33
C ILE A 48 0.29 -16.55 -4.91
N LYS A 49 0.11 -15.51 -5.70
CA LYS A 49 -0.89 -14.47 -5.55
C LYS A 49 -2.32 -15.03 -5.53
N ASN A 50 -2.70 -15.82 -6.54
CA ASN A 50 -4.04 -16.41 -6.64
C ASN A 50 -4.33 -17.40 -5.51
N LEU A 51 -3.32 -18.17 -5.09
CA LEU A 51 -3.43 -19.07 -3.96
C LEU A 51 -3.60 -18.29 -2.65
N TYR A 52 -2.84 -17.21 -2.48
CA TYR A 52 -2.98 -16.32 -1.33
C TYR A 52 -4.39 -15.72 -1.27
N GLU A 53 -4.88 -15.14 -2.37
CA GLU A 53 -6.23 -14.57 -2.41
C GLU A 53 -7.32 -15.60 -2.09
N LYS A 54 -7.24 -16.80 -2.70
CA LYS A 54 -8.19 -17.88 -2.43
C LYS A 54 -8.10 -18.37 -0.99
N PHE A 55 -6.87 -18.53 -0.48
CA PHE A 55 -6.62 -18.96 0.88
C PHE A 55 -7.17 -17.92 1.89
N PHE A 56 -6.81 -16.64 1.73
CA PHE A 56 -7.25 -15.59 2.63
C PHE A 56 -8.77 -15.43 2.62
N LYS A 57 -9.39 -15.42 1.43
CA LYS A 57 -10.85 -15.37 1.30
C LYS A 57 -11.54 -16.59 1.90
N GLY A 58 -10.91 -17.76 1.82
CA GLY A 58 -11.46 -19.01 2.35
C GLY A 58 -11.24 -19.19 3.86
N ALA A 59 -10.05 -18.88 4.34
CA ALA A 59 -9.66 -19.08 5.73
C ALA A 59 -10.05 -17.91 6.65
N PHE A 60 -10.01 -16.68 6.12
CA PHE A 60 -10.25 -15.45 6.88
C PHE A 60 -11.21 -14.48 6.16
N PRO A 61 -12.41 -14.92 5.74
CA PRO A 61 -13.33 -14.09 4.95
C PRO A 61 -13.71 -12.79 5.64
N LEU A 62 -13.91 -12.83 6.95
CA LEU A 62 -14.25 -11.65 7.76
C LEU A 62 -13.08 -10.67 7.86
N THR A 63 -11.85 -11.15 7.92
CA THR A 63 -10.64 -10.32 7.97
C THR A 63 -10.41 -9.61 6.63
N VAL A 64 -10.56 -10.34 5.51
CA VAL A 64 -10.44 -9.77 4.16
C VAL A 64 -11.47 -8.67 3.92
N GLU A 65 -12.73 -8.91 4.31
CA GLU A 65 -13.81 -7.93 4.17
C GLU A 65 -13.59 -6.70 5.05
N LYS A 66 -13.14 -6.91 6.30
CA LYS A 66 -12.94 -5.86 7.29
C LYS A 66 -11.71 -5.00 7.00
N LEU A 67 -10.61 -5.59 6.56
CA LEU A 67 -9.38 -4.87 6.23
C LEU A 67 -9.44 -4.20 4.86
N GLY A 68 -10.52 -4.45 4.07
CA GLY A 68 -10.67 -3.88 2.74
C GLY A 68 -9.55 -4.29 1.79
N ILE A 69 -9.02 -5.52 1.95
CA ILE A 69 -7.95 -6.04 1.10
C ILE A 69 -8.48 -6.21 -0.31
N VAL A 70 -8.09 -5.30 -1.19
CA VAL A 70 -8.47 -5.29 -2.61
C VAL A 70 -7.21 -5.48 -3.45
N TYR A 71 -7.30 -6.44 -4.37
CA TYR A 71 -6.21 -6.74 -5.27
C TYR A 71 -6.11 -5.70 -6.40
N THR A 72 -4.93 -5.11 -6.58
CA THR A 72 -4.68 -4.10 -7.62
C THR A 72 -4.31 -4.76 -8.95
N PRO A 73 -5.00 -4.46 -10.07
CA PRO A 73 -4.60 -4.91 -11.39
C PRO A 73 -3.18 -4.45 -11.74
N VAL A 74 -2.39 -5.36 -12.33
CA VAL A 74 -0.97 -5.11 -12.64
C VAL A 74 -0.81 -3.94 -13.59
N GLU A 75 -1.72 -3.80 -14.54
CA GLU A 75 -1.74 -2.74 -15.54
C GLU A 75 -1.90 -1.35 -14.88
N CYS A 76 -2.72 -1.27 -13.83
CA CYS A 76 -2.87 -0.03 -13.06
C CYS A 76 -1.58 0.29 -12.28
N VAL A 77 -0.92 -0.72 -11.71
CA VAL A 77 0.34 -0.54 -10.99
C VAL A 77 1.44 -0.06 -11.94
N ASP A 78 1.58 -0.70 -13.11
CA ASP A 78 2.57 -0.32 -14.12
C ASP A 78 2.33 1.11 -14.63
N PHE A 79 1.08 1.48 -14.88
CA PHE A 79 0.71 2.85 -15.24
C PHE A 79 1.12 3.85 -14.15
N ILE A 80 0.81 3.56 -12.89
CA ILE A 80 1.16 4.44 -11.76
C ILE A 80 2.68 4.61 -11.65
N ILE A 81 3.45 3.53 -11.69
CA ILE A 81 4.90 3.57 -11.55
C ILE A 81 5.54 4.40 -12.68
N ARG A 82 5.13 4.19 -13.93
CA ARG A 82 5.65 4.95 -15.07
C ARG A 82 5.25 6.42 -15.00
N SER A 83 4.00 6.70 -14.65
CA SER A 83 3.53 8.10 -14.49
C SER A 83 4.27 8.83 -13.38
N VAL A 84 4.58 8.16 -12.27
CA VAL A 84 5.39 8.74 -11.18
C VAL A 84 6.80 9.09 -11.67
N ASP A 85 7.44 8.23 -12.45
CA ASP A 85 8.76 8.50 -13.02
C ASP A 85 8.73 9.70 -13.99
N ASP A 86 7.71 9.78 -14.83
CA ASP A 86 7.50 10.92 -15.74
C ASP A 86 7.25 12.23 -14.97
N ILE A 87 6.45 12.19 -13.91
CA ILE A 87 6.22 13.34 -13.01
C ILE A 87 7.52 13.77 -12.33
N LEU A 88 8.32 12.84 -11.81
CA LEU A 88 9.61 13.15 -11.20
C LEU A 88 10.55 13.84 -12.18
N LYS A 89 10.60 13.37 -13.44
CA LYS A 89 11.41 13.98 -14.49
C LYS A 89 10.92 15.38 -14.85
N ALA A 90 9.60 15.53 -15.02
CA ALA A 90 9.00 16.80 -15.40
C ALA A 90 9.08 17.86 -14.30
N GLU A 91 8.74 17.48 -13.08
CA GLU A 91 8.54 18.38 -11.95
C GLU A 91 9.79 18.62 -11.11
N PHE A 92 10.63 17.58 -10.93
CA PHE A 92 11.77 17.62 -9.99
C PHE A 92 13.13 17.42 -10.67
N LYS A 93 13.17 17.17 -11.99
CA LYS A 93 14.41 16.88 -12.74
C LYS A 93 15.19 15.68 -12.18
N THR A 94 14.46 14.70 -11.64
CA THR A 94 14.97 13.46 -11.07
C THR A 94 14.14 12.28 -11.59
N SER A 95 14.45 11.06 -11.17
CA SER A 95 13.73 9.84 -11.57
C SER A 95 13.75 8.81 -10.43
N LEU A 96 12.98 7.71 -10.59
CA LEU A 96 12.88 6.65 -9.59
C LEU A 96 14.21 5.96 -9.30
N THR A 97 15.16 5.95 -10.25
CA THR A 97 16.49 5.34 -10.07
C THR A 97 17.47 6.21 -9.30
N GLU A 98 17.27 7.52 -9.28
CA GLU A 98 18.25 8.47 -8.71
C GLU A 98 18.43 8.28 -7.20
N GLN A 99 19.66 8.61 -6.73
CA GLN A 99 20.01 8.52 -5.32
C GLN A 99 19.16 9.48 -4.47
N ASN A 100 18.82 9.05 -3.25
CA ASN A 100 17.98 9.79 -2.30
C ASN A 100 16.51 9.99 -2.75
N VAL A 101 16.08 9.36 -3.84
CA VAL A 101 14.67 9.26 -4.19
C VAL A 101 14.05 8.06 -3.45
N HIS A 102 13.63 8.28 -2.21
CA HIS A 102 13.01 7.26 -1.39
C HIS A 102 11.54 7.04 -1.78
N ILE A 103 11.18 5.77 -1.95
CA ILE A 103 9.86 5.31 -2.38
C ILE A 103 9.23 4.52 -1.24
N LEU A 104 7.98 4.80 -0.91
CA LEU A 104 7.24 4.13 0.15
C LEU A 104 5.89 3.63 -0.37
N ASP A 105 5.63 2.34 -0.19
CA ASP A 105 4.29 1.76 -0.25
C ASP A 105 3.78 1.54 1.18
N PRO A 106 2.87 2.40 1.68
CA PRO A 106 2.40 2.32 3.06
C PRO A 106 1.30 1.26 3.29
N PHE A 107 0.85 0.58 2.22
CA PHE A 107 -0.22 -0.42 2.23
C PHE A 107 0.12 -1.59 1.31
N THR A 108 1.25 -2.21 1.59
CA THR A 108 2.00 -3.09 0.66
C THR A 108 1.23 -4.33 0.21
N GLY A 109 0.36 -4.88 1.07
CA GLY A 109 -0.34 -6.13 0.77
C GLY A 109 0.65 -7.25 0.47
N THR A 110 0.55 -7.84 -0.71
CA THR A 110 1.47 -8.90 -1.18
C THR A 110 2.70 -8.39 -1.92
N GLY A 111 2.97 -7.08 -1.89
CA GLY A 111 4.17 -6.48 -2.49
C GLY A 111 4.05 -6.14 -3.98
N THR A 112 2.84 -6.05 -4.55
CA THR A 112 2.65 -5.88 -6.00
C THR A 112 3.29 -4.59 -6.53
N PHE A 113 3.14 -3.46 -5.85
CA PHE A 113 3.76 -2.20 -6.30
C PHE A 113 5.29 -2.31 -6.36
N ILE A 114 5.90 -2.91 -5.34
CA ILE A 114 7.36 -2.99 -5.26
C ILE A 114 7.92 -4.02 -6.24
N THR A 115 7.29 -5.19 -6.36
CA THR A 115 7.72 -6.20 -7.34
C THR A 115 7.63 -5.65 -8.77
N ARG A 116 6.56 -4.92 -9.11
CA ARG A 116 6.41 -4.28 -10.41
C ARG A 116 7.41 -3.13 -10.61
N LEU A 117 7.71 -2.36 -9.56
CA LEU A 117 8.75 -1.33 -9.61
C LEU A 117 10.11 -1.93 -9.96
N LEU A 118 10.52 -3.01 -9.29
CA LEU A 118 11.78 -3.70 -9.57
C LEU A 118 11.82 -4.26 -11.02
N GLN A 119 10.69 -4.76 -11.53
CA GLN A 119 10.55 -5.33 -12.89
C GLN A 119 10.38 -4.26 -13.98
N SER A 120 10.12 -3.00 -13.63
CA SER A 120 9.71 -1.95 -14.59
C SER A 120 10.78 -1.55 -15.59
N GLY A 121 12.07 -1.83 -15.31
CA GLY A 121 13.23 -1.33 -16.04
C GLY A 121 13.53 0.16 -15.80
N LEU A 122 12.80 0.83 -14.90
CA LEU A 122 13.03 2.25 -14.56
C LEU A 122 14.17 2.43 -13.57
N ILE A 123 14.52 1.40 -12.79
CA ILE A 123 15.68 1.39 -11.93
C ILE A 123 16.85 0.79 -12.73
N ARG A 124 17.93 1.54 -12.87
CA ARG A 124 19.15 1.06 -13.56
C ARG A 124 19.76 -0.11 -12.81
N SER A 125 20.37 -1.05 -13.54
CA SER A 125 20.94 -2.26 -12.95
C SER A 125 21.99 -1.97 -11.88
N GLU A 126 22.83 -0.94 -12.10
CA GLU A 126 23.84 -0.48 -11.14
C GLU A 126 23.25 0.13 -9.86
N ASP A 127 22.04 0.67 -9.92
CA ASP A 127 21.34 1.28 -8.78
C ASP A 127 20.42 0.29 -8.04
N MET A 128 20.15 -0.87 -8.63
CA MET A 128 19.14 -1.83 -8.14
C MET A 128 19.40 -2.25 -6.70
N GLU A 129 20.64 -2.60 -6.35
CA GLU A 129 20.98 -3.03 -5.00
C GLU A 129 20.83 -1.90 -3.97
N ARG A 130 21.29 -0.69 -4.32
CA ARG A 130 21.15 0.50 -3.46
C ARG A 130 19.68 0.81 -3.20
N LYS A 131 18.85 0.80 -4.24
CA LYS A 131 17.40 1.01 -4.13
C LYS A 131 16.76 -0.04 -3.23
N TYR A 132 17.02 -1.30 -3.51
CA TYR A 132 16.48 -2.42 -2.76
C TYR A 132 16.84 -2.37 -1.26
N GLN A 133 18.11 -2.05 -0.94
CA GLN A 133 18.57 -2.06 0.44
C GLN A 133 18.22 -0.80 1.24
N ASN A 134 18.11 0.36 0.58
CA ASN A 134 18.10 1.63 1.31
C ASN A 134 16.93 2.56 0.97
N GLU A 135 16.36 2.49 -0.22
CA GLU A 135 15.49 3.55 -0.73
C GLU A 135 14.08 3.11 -1.14
N ILE A 136 13.80 1.81 -1.06
CA ILE A 136 12.45 1.26 -1.24
C ILE A 136 11.95 0.78 0.12
N HIS A 137 10.78 1.27 0.51
CA HIS A 137 10.18 1.05 1.82
C HIS A 137 8.76 0.52 1.68
N CYS A 138 8.37 -0.34 2.61
CA CYS A 138 7.05 -0.98 2.66
C CYS A 138 6.50 -0.99 4.07
N ASN A 139 5.18 -0.83 4.20
CA ASN A 139 4.44 -1.06 5.44
C ASN A 139 3.30 -2.03 5.20
N GLU A 140 3.18 -3.04 6.06
CA GLU A 140 2.07 -3.99 6.03
C GLU A 140 1.67 -4.33 7.47
N ILE A 141 0.37 -4.23 7.77
CA ILE A 141 -0.15 -4.48 9.11
C ILE A 141 -0.46 -5.97 9.35
N VAL A 142 -0.77 -6.70 8.28
CA VAL A 142 -1.14 -8.12 8.36
C VAL A 142 0.11 -8.97 8.27
N LEU A 143 0.44 -9.69 9.34
CA LEU A 143 1.68 -10.48 9.46
C LEU A 143 1.89 -11.44 8.28
N LEU A 144 0.85 -12.15 7.85
CA LEU A 144 0.97 -13.09 6.74
C LEU A 144 1.22 -12.36 5.40
N ALA A 145 0.54 -11.24 5.15
CA ALA A 145 0.77 -10.42 3.96
C ALA A 145 2.20 -9.84 3.97
N TYR A 146 2.67 -9.38 5.12
CA TYR A 146 4.05 -8.94 5.33
C TYR A 146 5.08 -10.01 4.88
N TYR A 147 4.94 -11.26 5.33
CA TYR A 147 5.87 -12.33 4.94
C TYR A 147 5.76 -12.68 3.46
N ILE A 148 4.55 -12.65 2.87
CA ILE A 148 4.37 -12.90 1.44
C ILE A 148 4.99 -11.78 0.62
N ALA A 149 4.80 -10.53 1.01
CA ALA A 149 5.41 -9.39 0.34
C ALA A 149 6.94 -9.48 0.38
N ASP A 150 7.51 -9.80 1.55
CA ASP A 150 8.94 -9.94 1.74
C ASP A 150 9.52 -11.02 0.80
N VAL A 151 8.92 -12.22 0.79
CA VAL A 151 9.34 -13.32 -0.10
C VAL A 151 9.20 -12.95 -1.57
N ASN A 152 8.10 -12.29 -1.97
CA ASN A 152 7.89 -11.88 -3.35
C ASN A 152 8.92 -10.85 -3.81
N ILE A 153 9.19 -9.84 -2.97
CA ILE A 153 10.17 -8.77 -3.26
C ILE A 153 11.58 -9.36 -3.36
N GLU A 154 11.98 -10.21 -2.40
CA GLU A 154 13.27 -10.90 -2.42
C GLU A 154 13.43 -11.77 -3.67
N SER A 155 12.41 -12.58 -3.99
CA SER A 155 12.44 -13.46 -5.18
C SER A 155 12.67 -12.64 -6.45
N VAL A 156 11.88 -11.57 -6.65
CA VAL A 156 12.01 -10.70 -7.83
C VAL A 156 13.38 -10.06 -7.92
N PHE A 157 13.89 -9.51 -6.80
CA PHE A 157 15.22 -8.90 -6.77
C PHE A 157 16.31 -9.90 -7.16
N HIS A 158 16.30 -11.10 -6.57
CA HIS A 158 17.30 -12.13 -6.85
C HIS A 158 17.23 -12.62 -8.30
N ASP A 159 16.02 -12.76 -8.84
CA ASP A 159 15.83 -13.19 -10.24
C ASP A 159 16.34 -12.15 -11.25
N ILE A 160 16.10 -10.85 -10.99
CA ILE A 160 16.56 -9.76 -11.86
C ILE A 160 18.07 -9.58 -11.79
N THR A 161 18.65 -9.67 -10.57
CA THR A 161 20.07 -9.40 -10.36
C THR A 161 20.97 -10.61 -10.57
N HIS A 162 20.40 -11.82 -10.69
CA HIS A 162 21.14 -13.08 -10.84
C HIS A 162 22.25 -13.27 -9.78
N ARG A 163 22.01 -12.73 -8.55
CA ARG A 163 22.99 -12.83 -7.47
C ARG A 163 23.20 -14.27 -7.03
N LYS A 164 24.48 -14.63 -6.81
CA LYS A 164 24.86 -15.94 -6.26
C LYS A 164 24.68 -16.01 -4.73
N THR A 165 24.73 -14.87 -4.05
CA THR A 165 24.59 -14.78 -2.60
C THR A 165 23.26 -14.16 -2.23
N TYR A 166 22.60 -14.77 -1.24
CA TYR A 166 21.34 -14.24 -0.71
C TYR A 166 21.52 -12.87 -0.05
N LEU A 167 20.66 -11.93 -0.38
CA LEU A 167 20.60 -10.59 0.18
C LEU A 167 19.17 -10.33 0.66
N PRO A 168 18.92 -10.29 2.00
CA PRO A 168 17.58 -10.10 2.53
C PRO A 168 17.05 -8.71 2.25
N TYR A 169 15.74 -8.57 2.09
CA TYR A 169 15.08 -7.28 2.01
C TYR A 169 14.89 -6.67 3.40
N SER A 170 15.40 -5.45 3.60
CA SER A 170 15.31 -4.75 4.88
C SER A 170 14.31 -3.59 4.88
N GLY A 171 13.71 -3.30 3.72
CA GLY A 171 12.82 -2.15 3.54
C GLY A 171 11.39 -2.35 4.03
N ILE A 172 10.97 -3.60 4.30
CA ILE A 172 9.62 -3.88 4.77
C ILE A 172 9.51 -3.80 6.29
N CYS A 173 8.46 -3.14 6.77
CA CYS A 173 8.12 -3.00 8.18
C CYS A 173 6.72 -3.55 8.45
N LEU A 174 6.47 -3.94 9.71
CA LEU A 174 5.18 -4.40 10.21
C LEU A 174 4.56 -3.37 11.17
N PRO A 175 4.17 -2.16 10.73
CA PRO A 175 3.40 -1.24 11.53
C PRO A 175 1.96 -1.15 11.04
N ASP A 176 1.09 -0.61 11.89
CA ASP A 176 -0.08 0.12 11.40
C ASP A 176 0.38 1.51 10.93
N THR A 177 0.28 1.75 9.63
CA THR A 177 0.72 3.02 9.01
C THR A 177 0.04 4.25 9.64
N PHE A 178 -1.23 4.14 9.99
CA PHE A 178 -1.95 5.27 10.60
C PHE A 178 -1.50 5.53 12.03
N GLN A 179 -1.11 4.50 12.79
CA GLN A 179 -0.55 4.64 14.13
C GLN A 179 0.81 5.36 14.12
N LEU A 180 1.53 5.34 13.01
CA LEU A 180 2.81 6.08 12.90
C LEU A 180 2.61 7.61 12.99
N ALA A 181 1.39 8.12 12.75
CA ALA A 181 1.05 9.53 12.94
C ALA A 181 0.70 9.87 14.41
N GLU A 182 0.53 8.86 15.26
CA GLU A 182 0.13 9.03 16.65
C GLU A 182 1.35 9.16 17.58
N LYS A 183 1.26 10.03 18.60
CA LYS A 183 2.40 10.31 19.50
C LYS A 183 2.75 9.18 20.48
N LYS A 184 1.83 8.23 20.67
CA LYS A 184 2.04 7.07 21.54
C LYS A 184 2.17 5.83 20.68
N HIS A 185 3.40 5.43 20.35
CA HIS A 185 3.65 4.09 19.85
C HIS A 185 3.37 3.09 20.99
N ASN A 186 2.52 2.10 20.75
CA ASN A 186 2.31 1.00 21.67
C ASN A 186 3.64 0.25 21.84
N GLU A 187 4.26 0.37 23.01
CA GLU A 187 5.55 -0.25 23.35
C GLU A 187 5.50 -1.80 23.33
N LEU A 188 4.31 -2.39 23.39
CA LEU A 188 4.10 -3.84 23.41
C LEU A 188 4.68 -4.57 22.18
N PHE A 189 4.68 -3.95 21.00
CA PHE A 189 5.30 -4.53 19.80
C PHE A 189 6.82 -4.34 19.75
N THR A 190 7.40 -3.46 20.56
CA THR A 190 8.83 -3.17 20.55
C THR A 190 9.68 -4.28 21.16
N GLU A 191 9.16 -5.02 22.15
CA GLU A 191 9.90 -6.10 22.79
C GLU A 191 9.99 -7.37 21.95
N PHE A 192 8.89 -7.75 21.26
CA PHE A 192 8.85 -8.95 20.42
C PHE A 192 9.51 -8.77 19.04
N PHE A 193 9.54 -7.54 18.51
CA PHE A 193 10.05 -7.25 17.17
C PHE A 193 11.07 -6.11 17.17
N GLN A 194 12.15 -6.22 17.95
CA GLN A 194 13.17 -5.16 18.06
C GLN A 194 13.75 -4.69 16.72
N ASP A 195 14.01 -5.61 15.79
CA ASP A 195 14.53 -5.27 14.46
C ASP A 195 13.50 -4.54 13.62
N ASN A 196 12.22 -4.90 13.72
CA ASN A 196 11.13 -4.18 13.07
C ASN A 196 11.03 -2.74 13.61
N SER A 197 11.10 -2.57 14.93
CA SER A 197 11.05 -1.25 15.56
C SER A 197 12.21 -0.34 15.12
N LYS A 198 13.42 -0.89 14.94
CA LYS A 198 14.58 -0.15 14.40
C LYS A 198 14.34 0.29 12.94
N ARG A 199 13.79 -0.62 12.11
CA ARG A 199 13.46 -0.32 10.70
C ARG A 199 12.38 0.74 10.60
N VAL A 200 11.33 0.65 11.41
CA VAL A 200 10.25 1.67 11.47
C VAL A 200 10.83 3.03 11.85
N LYS A 201 11.66 3.12 12.90
CA LYS A 201 12.31 4.37 13.29
C LYS A 201 13.17 4.96 12.17
N LYS A 202 13.98 4.12 11.48
CA LYS A 202 14.77 4.54 10.33
C LYS A 202 13.88 5.07 9.20
N GLN A 203 12.81 4.36 8.87
CA GLN A 203 11.86 4.76 7.83
C GLN A 203 11.18 6.08 8.16
N MET A 204 10.74 6.27 9.41
CA MET A 204 10.10 7.51 9.85
C MET A 204 11.02 8.73 9.78
N ALA A 205 12.32 8.55 10.03
CA ALA A 205 13.33 9.59 9.92
C ALA A 205 13.75 9.90 8.48
N THR A 206 13.37 9.05 7.51
CA THR A 206 13.78 9.19 6.10
C THR A 206 12.86 10.18 5.37
N HIS A 207 13.42 11.07 4.56
CA HIS A 207 12.66 11.91 3.65
C HIS A 207 12.11 11.06 2.48
N VAL A 208 10.79 10.85 2.44
CA VAL A 208 10.13 10.11 1.38
C VAL A 208 9.77 11.04 0.23
N ARG A 209 10.29 10.76 -0.95
CA ARG A 209 10.00 11.53 -2.18
C ARG A 209 8.74 11.02 -2.89
N VAL A 210 8.47 9.73 -2.82
CA VAL A 210 7.37 9.07 -3.52
C VAL A 210 6.60 8.18 -2.56
N ILE A 211 5.28 8.38 -2.51
CA ILE A 211 4.36 7.48 -1.83
C ILE A 211 3.44 6.89 -2.89
N VAL A 212 3.46 5.57 -3.05
CA VAL A 212 2.59 4.84 -3.99
C VAL A 212 1.80 3.78 -3.24
N GLY A 213 0.62 3.41 -3.72
CA GLY A 213 -0.11 2.31 -3.11
C GLY A 213 -1.59 2.25 -3.45
N ASN A 214 -2.23 1.23 -2.90
CA ASN A 214 -3.67 1.03 -2.90
C ASN A 214 -4.18 1.03 -1.46
N PRO A 215 -4.57 2.17 -0.89
CA PRO A 215 -5.03 2.24 0.49
C PRO A 215 -6.31 1.43 0.70
N PRO A 216 -6.55 0.90 1.92
CA PRO A 216 -7.75 0.13 2.22
C PRO A 216 -9.03 0.96 2.08
N TYR A 217 -10.13 0.32 1.64
CA TYR A 217 -11.46 0.95 1.52
C TYR A 217 -12.41 0.34 2.55
N SER A 218 -12.55 0.94 3.70
CA SER A 218 -13.53 0.50 4.69
C SER A 218 -14.20 1.67 5.37
N ILE A 219 -15.51 1.75 5.25
CA ILE A 219 -16.33 2.67 6.03
C ILE A 219 -16.57 2.01 7.39
N GLY A 220 -15.90 2.50 8.41
CA GLY A 220 -16.10 2.11 9.80
C GLY A 220 -15.70 0.67 10.07
N GLN A 221 -14.42 0.42 10.29
CA GLN A 221 -13.94 -0.86 10.82
C GLN A 221 -14.59 -1.12 12.19
N LYS A 222 -15.61 -1.98 12.17
CA LYS A 222 -16.07 -2.66 13.37
C LYS A 222 -15.42 -4.03 13.36
N SER A 223 -14.17 -4.13 13.72
CA SER A 223 -13.54 -5.42 13.93
C SER A 223 -14.06 -6.00 15.25
N ALA A 224 -14.88 -7.04 15.19
CA ALA A 224 -15.45 -7.69 16.35
C ALA A 224 -14.54 -8.76 16.95
N HIS A 225 -13.37 -8.99 16.38
CA HIS A 225 -12.40 -9.98 16.85
C HIS A 225 -11.01 -9.44 16.65
N ASP A 226 -10.39 -9.04 17.63
CA ASP A 226 -9.03 -8.61 17.84
C ASP A 226 -9.01 -7.27 18.53
N ASP A 227 -8.02 -7.03 19.34
CA ASP A 227 -7.72 -5.78 20.04
C ASP A 227 -7.69 -4.52 19.14
N ALA A 228 -7.80 -4.71 17.81
CA ALA A 228 -7.95 -3.66 16.81
C ALA A 228 -9.31 -2.92 16.85
N GLN A 229 -10.33 -3.40 17.57
CA GLN A 229 -11.60 -2.67 17.73
C GLN A 229 -11.44 -1.29 18.37
N ASN A 230 -10.32 -1.06 19.06
CA ASN A 230 -10.04 0.16 19.82
C ASN A 230 -8.91 0.99 19.22
N LEU A 231 -8.39 0.65 18.02
CA LEU A 231 -7.39 1.49 17.37
C LEU A 231 -8.03 2.81 16.95
N GLN A 232 -7.78 3.82 17.76
CA GLN A 232 -8.15 5.19 17.48
C GLN A 232 -6.94 5.91 16.93
N TYR A 233 -7.18 6.81 15.98
CA TYR A 233 -6.16 7.66 15.38
C TYR A 233 -6.47 9.13 15.70
N PRO A 234 -6.41 9.53 16.99
CA PRO A 234 -6.91 10.84 17.42
C PRO A 234 -6.19 12.01 16.74
N ASN A 235 -4.88 11.90 16.50
CA ASN A 235 -4.14 12.94 15.80
C ASN A 235 -4.52 13.01 14.32
N LEU A 236 -4.60 11.88 13.64
CA LEU A 236 -4.99 11.81 12.25
C LEU A 236 -6.46 12.22 12.05
N ASP A 237 -7.36 11.77 12.93
CA ASP A 237 -8.77 12.15 12.90
C ASP A 237 -8.94 13.66 13.18
N LYS A 238 -8.15 14.22 14.09
CA LYS A 238 -8.09 15.67 14.31
C LYS A 238 -7.59 16.42 13.08
N ARG A 239 -6.53 15.92 12.42
CA ARG A 239 -6.06 16.52 11.16
C ARG A 239 -7.14 16.53 10.08
N ILE A 240 -7.91 15.44 9.94
CA ILE A 240 -9.06 15.37 9.01
C ILE A 240 -10.13 16.38 9.41
N ALA A 241 -10.45 16.50 10.72
CA ALA A 241 -11.42 17.48 11.21
C ALA A 241 -10.99 18.92 10.90
N ASP A 242 -9.73 19.25 11.16
CA ASP A 242 -9.18 20.60 10.99
C ASP A 242 -8.96 20.98 9.50
N THR A 243 -9.02 20.03 8.59
CA THR A 243 -8.81 20.18 7.13
C THR A 243 -10.07 19.82 6.35
N TYR A 244 -10.24 18.57 5.95
CA TYR A 244 -11.29 18.12 5.05
C TYR A 244 -12.70 18.39 5.57
N VAL A 245 -12.94 18.15 6.87
CA VAL A 245 -14.24 18.38 7.51
C VAL A 245 -14.55 19.85 7.65
N LYS A 246 -13.54 20.67 7.97
CA LYS A 246 -13.68 22.12 8.13
C LYS A 246 -14.15 22.81 6.86
N PHE A 247 -13.65 22.36 5.70
CA PHE A 247 -13.92 22.98 4.42
C PHE A 247 -15.03 22.31 3.61
N THR A 248 -15.72 21.31 4.16
CA THR A 248 -16.88 20.71 3.50
C THR A 248 -18.19 21.33 3.97
N GLU A 249 -19.08 21.59 3.03
CA GLU A 249 -20.44 22.06 3.28
C GLU A 249 -21.44 20.91 3.50
N ALA A 250 -21.03 19.67 3.29
CA ALA A 250 -21.90 18.50 3.46
C ALA A 250 -22.35 18.32 4.92
N SER A 251 -23.63 18.00 5.10
CA SER A 251 -24.21 17.68 6.42
C SER A 251 -23.71 16.34 6.97
N LEU A 252 -23.51 15.33 6.09
CA LEU A 252 -23.02 14.01 6.46
C LEU A 252 -21.49 13.93 6.25
N LYS A 253 -20.74 13.99 7.36
CA LYS A 253 -19.27 14.04 7.37
C LYS A 253 -18.61 12.70 7.71
N LYS A 254 -19.38 11.68 8.05
CA LYS A 254 -18.84 10.36 8.49
C LYS A 254 -17.96 9.68 7.42
N SER A 255 -18.29 9.84 6.15
CA SER A 255 -17.53 9.28 5.04
C SER A 255 -16.12 9.89 4.89
N LEU A 256 -15.87 11.06 5.47
CA LEU A 256 -14.54 11.69 5.45
C LEU A 256 -13.52 10.99 6.35
N TYR A 257 -13.96 10.07 7.18
CA TYR A 257 -13.10 9.24 8.05
C TYR A 257 -12.87 7.83 7.50
N ASP A 258 -13.23 7.59 6.23
CA ASP A 258 -12.90 6.33 5.54
C ASP A 258 -11.38 6.15 5.44
N SER A 259 -10.92 4.90 5.49
CA SER A 259 -9.50 4.55 5.52
C SER A 259 -8.71 5.13 4.35
N TYR A 260 -9.26 5.15 3.13
CA TYR A 260 -8.56 5.75 1.98
C TYR A 260 -8.41 7.28 2.11
N ILE A 261 -9.35 7.95 2.77
CA ILE A 261 -9.26 9.40 3.05
C ILE A 261 -8.21 9.67 4.14
N LYS A 262 -8.17 8.81 5.17
CA LYS A 262 -7.08 8.81 6.16
C LYS A 262 -5.71 8.65 5.49
N ALA A 263 -5.63 7.75 4.50
CA ALA A 263 -4.41 7.52 3.75
C ALA A 263 -3.95 8.77 2.97
N PHE A 264 -4.87 9.49 2.31
CA PHE A 264 -4.54 10.75 1.66
C PHE A 264 -4.04 11.80 2.66
N ARG A 265 -4.72 11.94 3.82
CA ARG A 265 -4.29 12.91 4.83
C ARG A 265 -2.91 12.54 5.39
N TRP A 266 -2.72 11.28 5.76
CA TRP A 266 -1.45 10.77 6.24
C TRP A 266 -0.32 11.00 5.22
N ALA A 267 -0.54 10.65 3.96
CA ALA A 267 0.45 10.81 2.90
C ALA A 267 0.76 12.30 2.63
N SER A 268 -0.24 13.16 2.62
CA SER A 268 -0.07 14.62 2.45
C SER A 268 0.79 15.24 3.56
N ASP A 269 0.60 14.77 4.80
CA ASP A 269 1.39 15.24 5.96
C ASP A 269 2.79 14.58 5.97
N ARG A 270 2.97 13.40 5.35
CA ARG A 270 4.24 12.67 5.30
C ARG A 270 5.21 13.23 4.26
N ILE A 271 4.72 13.79 3.16
CA ILE A 271 5.57 14.44 2.15
C ILE A 271 6.12 15.75 2.73
N SER A 272 7.43 15.93 2.62
CA SER A 272 8.13 17.13 3.07
C SER A 272 7.56 18.41 2.46
N GLN A 273 7.44 19.46 3.23
CA GLN A 273 7.07 20.80 2.74
C GLN A 273 8.22 21.45 1.98
N ASP A 274 9.45 21.21 2.42
CA ASP A 274 10.65 21.88 1.91
C ASP A 274 11.22 21.18 0.65
N GLU A 275 11.19 19.85 0.64
CA GLU A 275 11.74 19.08 -0.49
C GLU A 275 10.66 18.70 -1.51
N GLY A 276 9.42 18.59 -1.07
CA GLY A 276 8.30 18.14 -1.88
C GLY A 276 8.33 16.66 -2.20
N GLY A 277 7.41 16.24 -3.10
CA GLY A 277 7.30 14.85 -3.53
C GLY A 277 5.98 14.56 -4.22
N VAL A 278 5.74 13.27 -4.45
CA VAL A 278 4.58 12.75 -5.18
C VAL A 278 3.84 11.72 -4.34
N VAL A 279 2.53 11.87 -4.21
CA VAL A 279 1.61 10.84 -3.72
C VAL A 279 0.84 10.28 -4.90
N ALA A 280 0.88 8.98 -5.12
CA ALA A 280 0.21 8.31 -6.22
C ALA A 280 -0.61 7.12 -5.71
N PHE A 281 -1.91 7.30 -5.55
CA PHE A 281 -2.81 6.28 -5.05
C PHE A 281 -3.84 5.84 -6.09
N ILE A 282 -4.10 4.53 -6.13
CA ILE A 282 -5.32 4.00 -6.70
C ILE A 282 -6.30 3.78 -5.57
N SER A 283 -7.47 4.44 -5.60
CA SER A 283 -8.37 4.48 -4.46
C SER A 283 -9.84 4.55 -4.87
N ASN A 284 -10.73 4.48 -3.87
CA ASN A 284 -12.12 4.85 -4.05
C ASN A 284 -12.23 6.29 -4.56
N GLY A 285 -12.91 6.47 -5.69
CA GLY A 285 -13.08 7.76 -6.38
C GLY A 285 -14.25 8.60 -5.88
N ALA A 286 -14.98 8.17 -4.85
CA ALA A 286 -16.16 8.90 -4.36
C ALA A 286 -15.85 10.31 -3.87
N TRP A 287 -14.62 10.61 -3.48
CA TRP A 287 -14.18 11.95 -3.08
C TRP A 287 -14.23 12.96 -4.24
N LEU A 288 -14.13 12.49 -5.48
CA LEU A 288 -14.06 13.34 -6.68
C LEU A 288 -15.38 14.11 -6.93
N ASP A 289 -16.51 13.41 -6.85
CA ASP A 289 -17.81 13.95 -7.23
C ASP A 289 -18.76 14.20 -6.05
N SER A 290 -18.49 13.62 -4.86
CA SER A 290 -19.36 13.78 -3.71
C SER A 290 -19.31 15.18 -3.11
N SER A 291 -20.43 15.63 -2.55
CA SER A 291 -20.49 16.87 -1.79
C SER A 291 -19.56 16.85 -0.57
N ALA A 292 -19.44 15.70 0.10
CA ALA A 292 -18.51 15.52 1.21
C ALA A 292 -17.05 15.69 0.79
N GLY A 293 -16.71 15.34 -0.47
CA GLY A 293 -15.37 15.49 -1.04
C GLY A 293 -14.94 16.94 -1.31
N SER A 294 -15.83 17.93 -1.22
CA SER A 294 -15.50 19.34 -1.49
C SER A 294 -14.33 19.85 -0.64
N GLY A 295 -14.31 19.52 0.65
CA GLY A 295 -13.21 19.89 1.53
C GLY A 295 -11.89 19.21 1.20
N ILE A 296 -11.94 17.96 0.70
CA ILE A 296 -10.74 17.23 0.24
C ILE A 296 -10.16 17.93 -0.98
N ARG A 297 -11.00 18.20 -2.00
CA ARG A 297 -10.57 18.88 -3.23
C ARG A 297 -9.94 20.23 -2.94
N ARG A 298 -10.58 21.03 -2.08
CA ARG A 298 -10.03 22.32 -1.66
C ARG A 298 -8.66 22.18 -0.98
N CYS A 299 -8.50 21.24 -0.06
CA CYS A 299 -7.20 21.02 0.59
C CYS A 299 -6.13 20.55 -0.42
N PHE A 300 -6.50 19.74 -1.40
CA PHE A 300 -5.55 19.34 -2.43
C PHE A 300 -5.10 20.52 -3.28
N GLU A 301 -6.00 21.43 -3.67
CA GLU A 301 -5.67 22.66 -4.39
C GLU A 301 -4.75 23.58 -3.57
N GLU A 302 -4.95 23.66 -2.26
CA GLU A 302 -4.14 24.51 -1.37
C GLU A 302 -2.76 23.91 -1.04
N GLU A 303 -2.64 22.58 -0.97
CA GLU A 303 -1.44 21.89 -0.49
C GLU A 303 -0.52 21.36 -1.61
N PHE A 304 -1.03 21.17 -2.83
CA PHE A 304 -0.28 20.58 -3.95
C PHE A 304 -0.20 21.51 -5.14
N THR A 305 0.94 21.50 -5.81
CA THR A 305 1.22 22.35 -6.97
C THR A 305 0.66 21.80 -8.28
N SER A 306 0.46 20.48 -8.35
CA SER A 306 -0.16 19.82 -9.48
C SER A 306 -0.98 18.60 -9.01
N ILE A 307 -2.15 18.42 -9.63
CA ILE A 307 -3.06 17.32 -9.34
C ILE A 307 -3.45 16.66 -10.65
N TYR A 308 -3.21 15.35 -10.77
CA TYR A 308 -3.65 14.56 -11.91
C TYR A 308 -4.60 13.48 -11.43
N VAL A 309 -5.74 13.34 -12.09
CA VAL A 309 -6.77 12.35 -11.74
C VAL A 309 -7.18 11.59 -12.98
N LEU A 310 -7.02 10.27 -12.96
CA LEU A 310 -7.58 9.35 -13.94
C LEU A 310 -8.78 8.63 -13.32
N ASN A 311 -9.98 9.00 -13.73
CA ASN A 311 -11.21 8.34 -13.29
C ASN A 311 -11.43 7.06 -14.10
N LEU A 312 -11.19 5.90 -13.48
CA LEU A 312 -11.40 4.59 -14.07
C LEU A 312 -12.88 4.18 -14.08
N ARG A 313 -13.77 4.96 -13.45
CA ARG A 313 -15.20 4.67 -13.31
C ARG A 313 -15.46 3.41 -12.48
N GLY A 314 -16.39 2.56 -12.90
CA GLY A 314 -16.70 1.28 -12.22
C GLY A 314 -17.74 1.40 -11.10
N ASN A 315 -18.48 2.51 -11.00
CA ASN A 315 -19.50 2.72 -9.98
C ASN A 315 -20.73 1.82 -10.25
N GLN A 316 -20.80 0.72 -9.51
CA GLN A 316 -21.90 -0.25 -9.59
C GLN A 316 -23.09 0.09 -8.66
N ARG A 317 -23.07 1.27 -8.02
CA ARG A 317 -24.18 1.79 -7.19
C ARG A 317 -25.18 2.60 -8.02
N THR A 318 -24.85 2.87 -9.29
CA THR A 318 -25.73 3.51 -10.26
C THR A 318 -26.64 2.49 -10.95
N SER A 319 -27.72 2.93 -11.55
CA SER A 319 -28.67 2.10 -12.30
C SER A 319 -28.93 2.65 -13.70
N GLY A 320 -29.49 1.83 -14.57
CA GLY A 320 -29.89 2.24 -15.92
C GLY A 320 -28.72 2.61 -16.82
N GLU A 321 -28.87 3.69 -17.58
CA GLU A 321 -27.89 4.17 -18.55
C GLU A 321 -26.59 4.63 -17.91
N LEU A 322 -26.64 5.21 -16.70
CA LEU A 322 -25.45 5.59 -15.93
C LEU A 322 -24.60 4.38 -15.58
N SER A 323 -25.23 3.27 -15.16
CA SER A 323 -24.51 2.04 -14.86
C SER A 323 -23.81 1.44 -16.09
N ARG A 324 -24.40 1.60 -17.29
CA ARG A 324 -23.77 1.18 -18.55
C ARG A 324 -22.55 2.05 -18.89
N LYS A 325 -22.62 3.36 -18.64
CA LYS A 325 -21.51 4.30 -18.87
C LYS A 325 -20.33 4.07 -17.90
N GLU A 326 -20.62 3.59 -16.70
CA GLU A 326 -19.62 3.23 -15.69
C GLU A 326 -18.79 1.99 -16.08
N GLY A 327 -19.32 1.13 -16.94
CA GLY A 327 -18.66 -0.11 -17.34
C GLY A 327 -18.70 -1.20 -16.28
N GLY A 328 -17.78 -2.15 -16.36
CA GLY A 328 -17.64 -3.25 -15.40
C GLY A 328 -16.89 -2.85 -14.12
N LYS A 329 -16.81 -3.77 -13.16
CA LYS A 329 -15.97 -3.57 -11.98
C LYS A 329 -14.49 -3.51 -12.38
N ILE A 330 -13.76 -2.53 -11.84
CA ILE A 330 -12.31 -2.41 -12.06
C ILE A 330 -11.57 -3.48 -11.25
N PHE A 331 -11.99 -3.72 -10.01
CA PHE A 331 -11.46 -4.79 -9.18
C PHE A 331 -12.37 -6.01 -9.20
N GLY A 332 -11.82 -7.17 -9.50
CA GLY A 332 -12.56 -8.42 -9.67
C GLY A 332 -13.33 -8.90 -8.44
N SER A 333 -13.03 -8.40 -7.26
CA SER A 333 -13.65 -8.81 -5.99
C SER A 333 -14.26 -7.64 -5.21
N GLY A 334 -15.59 -7.66 -5.08
CA GLY A 334 -16.31 -7.01 -3.97
C GLY A 334 -16.59 -5.52 -4.09
N SER A 335 -15.70 -4.67 -4.55
CA SER A 335 -15.92 -3.22 -4.55
C SER A 335 -16.93 -2.79 -5.62
N ARG A 336 -17.95 -2.02 -5.20
CA ARG A 336 -18.96 -1.39 -6.08
C ARG A 336 -18.75 0.12 -6.23
N THR A 337 -17.62 0.62 -5.73
CA THR A 337 -17.30 2.05 -5.73
C THR A 337 -16.55 2.44 -7.00
N PRO A 338 -16.67 3.69 -7.47
CA PRO A 338 -15.82 4.19 -8.54
C PRO A 338 -14.36 4.15 -8.10
N ILE A 339 -13.45 3.95 -9.04
CA ILE A 339 -12.01 3.88 -8.79
C ILE A 339 -11.31 5.02 -9.51
N THR A 340 -10.39 5.66 -8.81
CA THR A 340 -9.52 6.71 -9.37
C THR A 340 -8.06 6.40 -9.12
N ILE A 341 -7.22 6.77 -10.08
CA ILE A 341 -5.79 6.93 -9.86
C ILE A 341 -5.54 8.43 -9.69
N THR A 342 -4.92 8.80 -8.60
CA THR A 342 -4.70 10.20 -8.22
C THR A 342 -3.21 10.43 -7.97
N PHE A 343 -2.65 11.44 -8.63
CA PHE A 343 -1.30 11.91 -8.38
C PHE A 343 -1.37 13.32 -7.78
N LEU A 344 -0.81 13.48 -6.61
CA LEU A 344 -0.69 14.75 -5.90
C LEU A 344 0.79 15.12 -5.85
N VAL A 345 1.14 16.26 -6.46
CA VAL A 345 2.53 16.72 -6.57
C VAL A 345 2.72 17.95 -5.72
N LYS A 346 3.63 17.87 -4.76
CA LYS A 346 4.04 19.00 -3.92
C LYS A 346 5.44 19.43 -4.36
N ASN A 347 5.54 20.52 -5.11
CA ASN A 347 6.82 21.04 -5.58
C ASN A 347 7.06 22.46 -5.00
N PRO A 348 7.92 22.60 -3.97
CA PRO A 348 8.11 23.88 -3.28
C PRO A 348 8.72 24.98 -4.16
N VAL A 349 9.35 24.63 -5.27
CA VAL A 349 9.94 25.59 -6.22
C VAL A 349 8.90 26.17 -7.17
N LYS A 350 7.81 25.44 -7.43
CA LYS A 350 6.71 25.90 -8.26
C LYS A 350 5.67 26.62 -7.40
N LYS A 351 5.32 27.85 -7.76
CA LYS A 351 4.07 28.47 -7.26
C LYS A 351 2.92 27.74 -7.93
N GLY A 352 1.96 27.23 -7.15
CA GLY A 352 0.74 26.64 -7.69
C GLY A 352 0.07 27.60 -8.68
N GLN A 353 -0.48 27.05 -9.73
CA GLN A 353 -1.33 27.80 -10.70
C GLN A 353 -2.72 27.90 -10.15
#